data_b087619ea8e997468a8ff6ac4b18fbbc
#
_entry.id   b087619ea8e997468a8ff6ac4b18fbbc
#
_cell.length_a   1.000
_cell.length_b   1.000
_cell.length_c   1.000
_cell.angle_alpha   90.00
_cell.angle_beta   90.00
_cell.angle_gamma   90.00
#
_symmetry.space_group_name_H-M   'P 1'
#
loop_
_entity.id
_entity.type
_entity.pdbx_description
1 polymer ?
#
loop_
_entity_poly.entity_id
_entity_poly.type
_entity_poly.pdbx_seq_one_letter_code
_entity_poly.pdbx_strand_id
1 'polypeptide(L)'
;MSATFPITEARAQFGTLIRRTAHARERITITDHGQAAAVFINPTELNELEQRLADLEDDLALARYRARQAEGTAVGVPQDEARARLGLERS
;
A
#
# COMPACT_ATOMS: atom_id res chain seq x y z
N MET A 1 -17.06 0.44 2.78
CA MET A 1 -17.66 -0.60 3.64
C MET A 1 -16.75 -1.82 3.74
N SER A 2 -16.85 -2.56 4.82
CA SER A 2 -16.07 -3.77 4.99
C SER A 2 -16.97 -4.86 5.57
N ALA A 3 -16.66 -6.10 5.23
CA ALA A 3 -17.37 -7.26 5.72
C ALA A 3 -16.37 -8.37 6.06
N THR A 4 -16.77 -9.30 6.91
CA THR A 4 -15.93 -10.40 7.34
C THR A 4 -16.68 -11.70 7.19
N PHE A 5 -16.05 -12.70 6.56
CA PHE A 5 -16.65 -14.00 6.34
C PHE A 5 -15.66 -15.12 6.70
N PRO A 6 -16.10 -16.18 7.38
CA PRO A 6 -15.28 -17.38 7.53
C PRO A 6 -15.02 -18.02 6.17
N ILE A 7 -13.90 -18.70 6.03
CA ILE A 7 -13.51 -19.31 4.76
C ILE A 7 -14.55 -20.30 4.21
N THR A 8 -15.22 -21.05 5.06
CA THR A 8 -16.25 -21.99 4.62
C THR A 8 -17.45 -21.27 4.00
N GLU A 9 -17.84 -20.16 4.58
CA GLU A 9 -18.94 -19.34 4.06
C GLU A 9 -18.49 -18.60 2.80
N ALA A 10 -17.25 -18.11 2.77
CA ALA A 10 -16.70 -17.44 1.60
C ALA A 10 -16.65 -18.38 0.39
N ARG A 11 -16.32 -19.65 0.57
CA ARG A 11 -16.33 -20.62 -0.51
C ARG A 11 -17.72 -20.79 -1.12
N ALA A 12 -18.74 -20.82 -0.29
CA ALA A 12 -20.12 -20.99 -0.76
C ALA A 12 -20.61 -19.77 -1.55
N GLN A 13 -20.06 -18.59 -1.30
CA GLN A 13 -20.49 -17.34 -1.90
C GLN A 13 -19.39 -16.63 -2.69
N PHE A 14 -18.41 -17.38 -3.13
CA PHE A 14 -17.20 -16.79 -3.72
C PHE A 14 -17.50 -15.81 -4.85
N GLY A 15 -18.28 -16.21 -5.82
CA GLY A 15 -18.65 -15.35 -6.96
C GLY A 15 -19.38 -14.09 -6.53
N THR A 16 -20.28 -14.19 -5.56
CA THR A 16 -21.00 -13.05 -5.02
C THR A 16 -20.05 -12.07 -4.33
N LEU A 17 -19.12 -12.59 -3.53
CA LEU A 17 -18.15 -11.77 -2.83
C LEU A 17 -17.20 -11.05 -3.79
N ILE A 18 -16.78 -11.72 -4.84
CA ILE A 18 -15.96 -11.11 -5.89
C ILE A 18 -16.69 -9.96 -6.55
N ARG A 19 -17.97 -10.15 -6.89
CA ARG A 19 -18.77 -9.09 -7.52
C ARG A 19 -18.98 -7.89 -6.60
N ARG A 20 -19.21 -8.12 -5.32
CA ARG A 20 -19.34 -7.05 -4.33
C ARG A 20 -18.06 -6.23 -4.23
N THR A 21 -16.92 -6.88 -4.22
CA THR A 21 -15.62 -6.21 -4.21
C THR A 21 -15.37 -5.46 -5.50
N ALA A 22 -15.66 -6.08 -6.65
CA ALA A 22 -15.39 -5.49 -7.96
C ALA A 22 -16.28 -4.29 -8.25
N HIS A 23 -17.56 -4.36 -7.92
CA HIS A 23 -18.54 -3.34 -8.30
C HIS A 23 -18.88 -2.36 -7.19
N ALA A 24 -18.96 -2.81 -5.96
CA ALA A 24 -19.29 -1.96 -4.82
C ALA A 24 -18.07 -1.47 -4.03
N ARG A 25 -16.88 -1.84 -4.45
CA ARG A 25 -15.62 -1.53 -3.75
C ARG A 25 -15.64 -1.94 -2.28
N GLU A 26 -16.36 -2.98 -1.96
CA GLU A 26 -16.43 -3.50 -0.61
C GLU A 26 -15.18 -4.32 -0.31
N ARG A 27 -14.54 -4.04 0.81
CA ARG A 27 -13.42 -4.86 1.28
C ARG A 27 -13.97 -6.02 2.07
N ILE A 28 -13.53 -7.22 1.73
CA ILE A 28 -14.03 -8.43 2.37
C ILE A 28 -12.86 -9.19 2.98
N THR A 29 -12.88 -9.33 4.30
CA THR A 29 -11.88 -10.09 5.03
C THR A 29 -12.34 -11.53 5.14
N ILE A 30 -11.47 -12.46 4.76
CA ILE A 30 -11.71 -13.90 4.89
C ILE A 30 -10.96 -14.40 6.12
N THR A 31 -11.66 -15.07 7.02
CA THR A 31 -11.05 -15.61 8.24
C THR A 31 -10.89 -17.11 8.15
N ASP A 32 -9.84 -17.60 8.77
CA ASP A 32 -9.57 -19.03 8.96
C ASP A 32 -9.28 -19.25 10.43
N HIS A 33 -10.07 -20.14 11.06
CA HIS A 33 -9.99 -20.38 12.50
C HIS A 33 -10.10 -19.09 13.32
N GLY A 34 -10.99 -18.18 12.90
CA GLY A 34 -11.22 -16.93 13.61
C GLY A 34 -10.19 -15.83 13.37
N GLN A 35 -9.18 -16.08 12.56
CA GLN A 35 -8.13 -15.11 12.26
C GLN A 35 -8.17 -14.67 10.80
N ALA A 36 -7.90 -13.41 10.56
CA ALA A 36 -7.85 -12.88 9.19
C ALA A 36 -6.73 -13.57 8.39
N ALA A 37 -7.11 -14.17 7.28
CA ALA A 37 -6.20 -14.91 6.41
C ALA A 37 -6.00 -14.22 5.06
N ALA A 38 -7.02 -13.52 4.55
CA ALA A 38 -6.97 -12.84 3.26
C ALA A 38 -7.95 -11.69 3.22
N VAL A 39 -7.75 -10.78 2.30
CA VAL A 39 -8.66 -9.67 2.05
C VAL A 39 -8.92 -9.56 0.55
N PHE A 40 -10.19 -9.49 0.16
CA PHE A 40 -10.56 -9.14 -1.21
C PHE A 40 -10.65 -7.63 -1.30
N ILE A 41 -9.93 -7.06 -2.25
CA ILE A 41 -9.93 -5.62 -2.50
C ILE A 41 -10.07 -5.36 -3.99
N ASN A 42 -10.81 -4.30 -4.33
CA ASN A 42 -10.95 -3.87 -5.72
C ASN A 42 -9.57 -3.47 -6.29
N PRO A 43 -9.19 -3.96 -7.49
CA PRO A 43 -7.87 -3.65 -8.06
C PRO A 43 -7.59 -2.15 -8.23
N THR A 44 -8.60 -1.36 -8.59
CA THR A 44 -8.44 0.09 -8.71
C THR A 44 -8.15 0.73 -7.37
N GLU A 45 -8.87 0.30 -6.33
CA GLU A 45 -8.65 0.78 -4.97
C GLU A 45 -7.25 0.41 -4.48
N LEU A 46 -6.80 -0.81 -4.75
CA LEU A 46 -5.45 -1.24 -4.39
C LEU A 46 -4.40 -0.38 -5.07
N ASN A 47 -4.56 -0.13 -6.37
CA ASN A 47 -3.64 0.74 -7.11
C ASN A 47 -3.61 2.16 -6.54
N GLU A 48 -4.76 2.70 -6.17
CA GLU A 48 -4.84 4.02 -5.54
C GLU A 48 -4.09 4.07 -4.21
N LEU A 49 -4.24 3.03 -3.39
CA LEU A 49 -3.53 2.93 -2.11
C LEU A 49 -2.02 2.82 -2.30
N GLU A 50 -1.60 1.99 -3.24
CA GLU A 50 -0.18 1.83 -3.56
C GLU A 50 0.42 3.13 -4.08
N GLN A 51 -0.32 3.87 -4.90
CA GLN A 51 0.13 5.16 -5.41
C GLN A 51 0.27 6.20 -4.29
N ARG A 52 -0.70 6.24 -3.38
CA ARG A 52 -0.62 7.13 -2.21
C ARG A 52 0.59 6.81 -1.35
N LEU A 53 0.85 5.52 -1.14
CA LEU A 53 2.00 5.10 -0.36
C LEU A 53 3.31 5.54 -1.02
N ALA A 54 3.43 5.34 -2.34
CA ALA A 54 4.59 5.77 -3.09
C ALA A 54 4.79 7.29 -3.01
N ASP A 55 3.71 8.06 -3.14
CA ASP A 55 3.75 9.52 -3.04
C ASP A 55 4.21 9.97 -1.65
N LEU A 56 3.71 9.34 -0.60
CA LEU A 56 4.10 9.65 0.78
C LEU A 56 5.57 9.31 1.03
N GLU A 57 6.05 8.21 0.51
CA GLU A 57 7.45 7.83 0.62
C GLU A 57 8.36 8.84 -0.08
N ASP A 58 7.97 9.29 -1.27
CA ASP A 58 8.70 10.30 -2.02
C ASP A 58 8.72 11.63 -1.27
N ASP A 59 7.60 12.06 -0.73
CA ASP A 59 7.49 13.29 0.07
C ASP A 59 8.36 13.22 1.32
N LEU A 60 8.37 12.08 1.99
CA LEU A 60 9.18 11.87 3.18
C LEU A 60 10.68 11.92 2.86
N ALA A 61 11.09 11.30 1.77
CA ALA A 61 12.47 11.32 1.33
C ALA A 61 12.93 12.75 1.01
N LEU A 62 12.08 13.51 0.33
CA LEU A 62 12.36 14.91 0.00
C LEU A 62 12.43 15.78 1.27
N ALA A 63 11.53 15.58 2.21
CA ALA A 63 11.52 16.31 3.47
C ALA A 63 12.79 16.05 4.27
N ARG A 64 13.25 14.81 4.33
CA ARG A 64 14.49 14.44 5.00
C ARG A 64 15.70 15.08 4.35
N TYR A 65 15.71 15.14 3.03
CA TYR A 65 16.80 15.78 2.29
C TYR A 65 16.85 17.28 2.59
N ARG A 66 15.71 17.95 2.56
CA ARG A 66 15.60 19.39 2.88
C ARG A 66 16.02 19.70 4.31
N ALA A 67 15.64 18.86 5.25
CA ALA A 67 16.01 19.04 6.65
C ALA A 67 17.53 18.94 6.82
N ARG A 68 18.20 18.00 6.15
CA ARG A 68 19.65 17.87 6.17
C ARG A 68 20.33 19.08 5.58
N GLN A 69 19.81 19.63 4.48
CA GLN A 69 20.34 20.85 3.89
C GLN A 69 20.19 22.04 4.83
N ALA A 70 19.04 22.18 5.49
CA ALA A 70 18.80 23.25 6.43
C ALA A 70 19.75 23.20 7.63
N GLU A 71 20.13 22.01 8.05
CA GLU A 71 21.11 21.82 9.14
C GLU A 71 22.55 22.03 8.70
N GLY A 72 22.79 22.23 7.39
CA GLY A 72 24.14 22.37 6.86
C GLY A 72 24.92 21.08 6.79
N THR A 73 24.32 19.95 7.10
CA THR A 73 24.97 18.64 7.10
C THR A 73 25.00 18.00 5.72
N ALA A 74 24.23 18.53 4.79
CA ALA A 74 24.13 17.99 3.43
C ALA A 74 25.36 18.31 2.56
N VAL A 75 26.25 19.18 3.03
CA VAL A 75 27.42 19.62 2.28
C VAL A 75 28.33 18.47 1.87
N GLY A 76 28.38 17.44 2.66
CA GLY A 76 29.22 16.28 2.40
C GLY A 76 28.54 15.14 1.65
N VAL A 77 27.26 15.27 1.27
CA VAL A 77 26.52 14.19 0.61
C VAL A 77 26.54 14.39 -0.91
N PRO A 78 27.23 13.50 -1.67
CA PRO A 78 27.23 13.60 -3.13
C PRO A 78 25.82 13.40 -3.69
N GLN A 79 25.49 14.16 -4.74
CA GLN A 79 24.21 14.00 -5.43
C GLN A 79 24.04 12.60 -6.02
N ASP A 80 25.14 12.03 -6.50
CA ASP A 80 25.13 10.68 -7.06
C ASP A 80 24.70 9.64 -6.05
N GLU A 81 25.12 9.77 -4.80
CA GLU A 81 24.73 8.87 -3.74
C GLU A 81 23.22 8.98 -3.44
N ALA A 82 22.69 10.20 -3.41
CA ALA A 82 21.27 10.41 -3.21
C ALA A 82 20.44 9.82 -4.35
N ARG A 83 20.90 9.96 -5.59
CA ARG A 83 20.25 9.35 -6.75
C ARG A 83 20.28 7.83 -6.71
N ALA A 84 21.39 7.26 -6.30
CA ALA A 84 21.52 5.82 -6.17
C ALA A 84 20.51 5.26 -5.17
N ARG A 85 20.32 5.92 -4.06
CA ARG A 85 19.33 5.52 -3.06
C ARG A 85 17.91 5.58 -3.61
N LEU A 86 17.56 6.67 -4.28
CA LEU A 86 16.23 6.82 -4.87
C LEU A 86 16.00 5.80 -5.98
N GLY A 87 17.01 5.52 -6.78
CA GLY A 87 16.94 4.51 -7.82
C GLY A 87 16.73 3.11 -7.25
N LEU A 88 17.37 2.77 -6.15
CA LEU A 88 17.23 1.49 -5.49
C LEU A 88 15.83 1.30 -4.89
N GLU A 89 15.26 2.35 -4.35
CA GLU A 89 13.92 2.29 -3.78
C GLU A 89 12.84 2.10 -4.83
N ARG A 90 13.10 2.48 -6.06
CA ARG A 90 12.14 2.35 -7.16
C ARG A 90 12.25 1.03 -7.91
N SER A 91 13.33 0.35 -7.79
CA SER A 91 13.53 -0.95 -8.43
C SER A 91 13.06 -2.16 -7.57
#